data_be1de229d5205fe97b8012a148035d21
#
_entry.id   be1de229d5205fe97b8012a148035d21
#
_cell.length_a   1.000
_cell.length_b   1.000
_cell.length_c   1.000
_cell.angle_alpha   90.00
_cell.angle_beta   90.00
_cell.angle_gamma   90.00
#
_symmetry.space_group_name_H-M   'P 1'
#
loop_
_entity.id
_entity.type
_entity.pdbx_description
1 polymer ?
#
loop_
_entity_poly.entity_id
_entity_poly.type
_entity_poly.pdbx_seq_one_letter_code
_entity_poly.pdbx_strand_id
1 'polypeptide(L)'
;MLVAGPDFALAKAFFRDLGFALDWEAPGLAQLSLGGATFLLQDFHNKEMQDNLMMFVSVEDLDDWWRRLQASRVLERYAGVHAKEPTLYAWGQREVHLIDPAGVCWHFA
;
A
#
# COMPACT_ATOMS: atom_id res chain seq x y z
N MET A 1 5.54 2.93 -11.62
CA MET A 1 4.52 1.88 -11.79
C MET A 1 4.79 0.75 -10.82
N LEU A 2 3.78 0.33 -10.08
CA LEU A 2 3.89 -0.73 -9.09
C LEU A 2 3.46 -2.07 -9.70
N VAL A 3 4.20 -3.15 -9.43
CA VAL A 3 3.79 -4.49 -9.87
C VAL A 3 2.90 -5.15 -8.81
N ALA A 4 1.84 -5.81 -9.27
CA ALA A 4 0.82 -6.37 -8.38
C ALA A 4 1.26 -7.66 -7.67
N GLY A 5 2.24 -8.36 -8.21
CA GLY A 5 2.61 -9.68 -7.75
C GLY A 5 1.78 -10.77 -8.43
N PRO A 6 1.67 -11.96 -7.81
CA PRO A 6 1.06 -13.12 -8.46
C PRO A 6 -0.47 -13.02 -8.60
N ASP A 7 -1.14 -12.11 -7.88
CA ASP A 7 -2.60 -11.99 -7.90
C ASP A 7 -3.01 -10.53 -8.03
N PHE A 8 -3.30 -10.11 -9.26
CA PHE A 8 -3.69 -8.74 -9.58
C PHE A 8 -5.03 -8.34 -8.95
N ALA A 9 -6.01 -9.24 -8.97
CA ALA A 9 -7.33 -8.97 -8.38
C ALA A 9 -7.22 -8.79 -6.86
N LEU A 10 -6.43 -9.61 -6.19
CA LEU A 10 -6.19 -9.50 -4.76
C LEU A 10 -5.50 -8.18 -4.42
N ALA A 11 -4.49 -7.78 -5.20
CA ALA A 11 -3.78 -6.53 -4.98
C ALA A 11 -4.70 -5.32 -5.12
N LYS A 12 -5.56 -5.29 -6.14
CA LYS A 12 -6.56 -4.22 -6.31
C LYS A 12 -7.50 -4.15 -5.11
N ALA A 13 -8.01 -5.29 -4.67
CA ALA A 13 -8.92 -5.37 -3.53
C ALA A 13 -8.24 -4.88 -2.25
N PHE A 14 -6.98 -5.25 -2.04
CA PHE A 14 -6.21 -4.81 -0.88
C PHE A 14 -6.10 -3.29 -0.82
N PHE A 15 -5.69 -2.64 -1.91
CA PHE A 15 -5.51 -1.19 -1.90
C PHE A 15 -6.84 -0.45 -1.74
N ARG A 16 -7.93 -0.97 -2.31
CA ARG A 16 -9.25 -0.39 -2.11
C ARG A 16 -9.70 -0.51 -0.66
N ASP A 17 -9.48 -1.65 -0.03
CA ASP A 17 -9.81 -1.86 1.39
C ASP A 17 -8.94 -0.98 2.30
N LEU A 18 -7.71 -0.72 1.89
CA LEU A 18 -6.79 0.17 2.61
C LEU A 18 -7.23 1.64 2.54
N GLY A 19 -8.07 2.00 1.58
CA GLY A 19 -8.60 3.36 1.45
C GLY A 19 -8.26 4.06 0.14
N PHE A 20 -7.55 3.40 -0.77
CA PHE A 20 -7.27 3.95 -2.10
C PHE A 20 -8.53 3.88 -2.98
N ALA A 21 -8.74 4.91 -3.79
CA ALA A 21 -9.77 4.91 -4.81
C ALA A 21 -9.26 4.27 -6.09
N LEU A 22 -10.07 3.43 -6.72
CA LEU A 22 -9.79 2.92 -8.06
C LEU A 22 -10.30 3.95 -9.06
N ASP A 23 -9.38 4.66 -9.73
CA ASP A 23 -9.73 5.75 -10.65
C ASP A 23 -10.19 5.23 -12.00
N TRP A 24 -9.46 4.28 -12.54
CA TRP A 24 -9.80 3.58 -13.77
C TRP A 24 -9.00 2.29 -13.88
N GLU A 25 -9.43 1.41 -14.78
CA GLU A 25 -8.68 0.20 -15.10
C GLU A 25 -8.81 -0.19 -16.56
N ALA A 26 -7.79 -0.90 -17.04
CA ALA A 26 -7.73 -1.52 -18.36
C ALA A 26 -7.19 -2.93 -18.17
N PRO A 27 -7.19 -3.79 -19.20
CA PRO A 27 -6.61 -5.13 -19.07
C PRO A 27 -5.16 -5.07 -18.56
N GLY A 28 -4.91 -5.65 -17.38
CA GLY A 28 -3.59 -5.73 -16.77
C GLY A 28 -3.07 -4.44 -16.17
N LEU A 29 -3.90 -3.41 -16.02
CA LEU A 29 -3.46 -2.11 -15.48
C LEU A 29 -4.59 -1.42 -14.72
N ALA A 30 -4.26 -0.83 -13.57
CA ALA A 30 -5.22 -0.05 -12.78
C ALA A 30 -4.54 1.19 -12.21
N GLN A 31 -5.27 2.30 -12.14
CA GLN A 31 -4.81 3.49 -11.44
C GLN A 31 -5.54 3.65 -10.13
N LEU A 32 -4.79 3.82 -9.05
CA LEU A 32 -5.32 4.02 -7.72
C LEU A 32 -4.77 5.32 -7.12
N SER A 33 -5.57 5.95 -6.27
CA SER A 33 -5.17 7.21 -5.63
C SER A 33 -5.62 7.28 -4.18
N LEU A 34 -4.85 8.04 -3.39
CA LEU A 34 -5.16 8.40 -2.02
C LEU A 34 -4.77 9.87 -1.84
N GLY A 35 -5.77 10.75 -1.65
CA GLY A 35 -5.52 12.18 -1.62
C GLY A 35 -4.84 12.64 -2.90
N GLY A 36 -3.67 13.29 -2.80
CA GLY A 36 -2.89 13.71 -3.95
C GLY A 36 -1.93 12.66 -4.51
N ALA A 37 -1.83 11.50 -3.88
CA ALA A 37 -0.92 10.44 -4.31
C ALA A 37 -1.62 9.50 -5.29
N THR A 38 -0.97 9.20 -6.40
CA THR A 38 -1.50 8.34 -7.47
C THR A 38 -0.44 7.35 -7.90
N PHE A 39 -0.84 6.10 -8.16
CA PHE A 39 0.06 5.13 -8.73
C PHE A 39 -0.66 4.21 -9.72
N LEU A 40 0.12 3.61 -10.61
CA LEU A 40 -0.35 2.58 -11.56
C LEU A 40 0.05 1.22 -11.03
N LEU A 41 -0.93 0.33 -10.94
CA LEU A 41 -0.74 -1.06 -10.56
C LEU A 41 -0.79 -1.92 -11.81
N GLN A 42 0.25 -2.72 -12.04
CA GLN A 42 0.40 -3.54 -13.22
C GLN A 42 0.25 -5.01 -12.86
N ASP A 43 -0.48 -5.75 -13.69
CA ASP A 43 -0.60 -7.22 -13.60
C ASP A 43 0.70 -7.87 -14.05
N PHE A 44 1.66 -7.89 -13.16
CA PHE A 44 3.00 -8.41 -13.41
C PHE A 44 3.58 -8.89 -12.09
N HIS A 45 4.36 -9.95 -12.13
CA HIS A 45 5.04 -10.47 -10.95
C HIS A 45 6.55 -10.51 -11.19
N ASN A 46 7.29 -9.79 -10.34
CA ASN A 46 8.75 -9.81 -10.32
C ASN A 46 9.19 -9.68 -8.86
N LYS A 47 9.57 -10.80 -8.26
CA LYS A 47 9.90 -10.87 -6.84
C LYS A 47 11.07 -9.96 -6.47
N GLU A 48 12.09 -9.87 -7.33
CA GLU A 48 13.24 -9.02 -7.08
C GLU A 48 12.85 -7.54 -7.02
N MET A 49 12.02 -7.08 -7.96
CA MET A 49 11.51 -5.71 -7.94
C MET A 49 10.65 -5.45 -6.72
N GLN A 50 9.78 -6.40 -6.36
CA GLN A 50 8.88 -6.26 -5.21
C GLN A 50 9.64 -6.20 -3.90
N ASP A 51 10.65 -7.04 -3.73
CA ASP A 51 11.45 -7.09 -2.50
C ASP A 51 12.33 -5.85 -2.31
N ASN A 52 12.67 -5.15 -3.40
CA ASN A 52 13.56 -4.00 -3.37
C ASN A 52 12.83 -2.66 -3.55
N LEU A 53 11.53 -2.68 -3.82
CA LEU A 53 10.75 -1.46 -4.03
C LEU A 53 10.22 -0.92 -2.70
N MET A 54 10.36 0.39 -2.52
CA MET A 54 9.79 1.12 -1.40
C MET A 54 8.90 2.23 -1.93
N MET A 55 7.67 2.31 -1.43
CA MET A 55 6.73 3.37 -1.78
C MET A 55 6.57 4.32 -0.58
N PHE A 56 6.45 5.60 -0.88
CA PHE A 56 6.28 6.63 0.15
C PHE A 56 5.02 7.45 -0.14
N VAL A 57 4.15 7.58 0.85
CA VAL A 57 2.89 8.34 0.73
C VAL A 57 2.77 9.31 1.88
N SER A 58 2.58 10.59 1.58
CA SER A 58 2.29 11.61 2.58
C SER A 58 0.79 11.60 2.91
N VAL A 59 0.46 11.63 4.19
CA VAL A 59 -0.92 11.70 4.68
C VAL A 59 -1.06 12.93 5.58
N GLU A 60 -2.27 13.51 5.65
CA GLU A 60 -2.52 14.71 6.43
C GLU A 60 -2.41 14.46 7.94
N ASP A 61 -2.94 13.32 8.40
CA ASP A 61 -2.96 12.94 9.81
C ASP A 61 -2.59 11.47 9.94
N LEU A 62 -1.37 11.21 10.37
CA LEU A 62 -0.84 9.85 10.46
C LEU A 62 -1.60 8.99 11.48
N ASP A 63 -2.01 9.57 12.61
CA ASP A 63 -2.73 8.82 13.63
C ASP A 63 -4.14 8.45 13.14
N ASP A 64 -4.81 9.34 12.41
CA ASP A 64 -6.09 9.05 11.78
C ASP A 64 -5.94 7.98 10.70
N TRP A 65 -4.91 8.07 9.87
CA TRP A 65 -4.59 7.06 8.87
C TRP A 65 -4.40 5.69 9.52
N TRP A 66 -3.66 5.62 10.61
CA TRP A 66 -3.42 4.38 11.34
C TRP A 66 -4.72 3.78 11.89
N ARG A 67 -5.61 4.62 12.47
CA ARG A 67 -6.93 4.17 12.94
C ARG A 67 -7.77 3.59 11.80
N ARG A 68 -7.78 4.25 10.64
CA ARG A 68 -8.52 3.78 9.47
C ARG A 68 -7.96 2.45 8.94
N LEU A 69 -6.64 2.32 8.91
CA LEU A 69 -5.97 1.10 8.51
C LEU A 69 -6.39 -0.06 9.42
N GLN A 70 -6.37 0.15 10.73
CA GLN A 70 -6.80 -0.87 11.68
C GLN A 70 -8.28 -1.21 11.52
N ALA A 71 -9.13 -0.21 11.32
CA ALA A 71 -10.57 -0.41 11.14
C ALA A 71 -10.90 -1.18 9.85
N SER A 72 -10.07 -1.05 8.81
CA SER A 72 -10.25 -1.80 7.56
C SER A 72 -9.96 -3.29 7.71
N ARG A 73 -9.23 -3.69 8.75
CA ARG A 73 -8.85 -5.07 9.07
C ARG A 73 -8.01 -5.73 7.98
N VAL A 74 -7.27 -4.95 7.19
CA VAL A 74 -6.41 -5.49 6.13
C VAL A 74 -5.31 -6.39 6.68
N LEU A 75 -4.87 -6.14 7.93
CA LEU A 75 -3.84 -6.96 8.56
C LEU A 75 -4.33 -8.38 8.85
N GLU A 76 -5.62 -8.56 9.12
CA GLU A 76 -6.22 -9.87 9.38
C GLU A 76 -6.79 -10.52 8.11
N ARG A 77 -7.21 -9.71 7.15
CA ARG A 77 -7.91 -10.19 5.94
C ARG A 77 -6.98 -10.66 4.84
N TYR A 78 -5.74 -10.19 4.82
CA TYR A 78 -4.78 -10.50 3.76
C TYR A 78 -3.55 -11.18 4.31
N ALA A 79 -3.25 -12.37 3.81
CA ALA A 79 -2.07 -13.12 4.23
C ALA A 79 -0.78 -12.39 3.85
N GLY A 80 0.21 -12.39 4.74
CA GLY A 80 1.51 -11.78 4.49
C GLY A 80 1.55 -10.27 4.67
N VAL A 81 0.43 -9.62 4.94
CA VAL A 81 0.36 -8.18 5.21
C VAL A 81 0.77 -7.92 6.66
N HIS A 82 1.73 -7.01 6.85
CA HIS A 82 2.21 -6.61 8.15
C HIS A 82 2.31 -5.09 8.20
N ALA A 83 2.07 -4.52 9.38
CA ALA A 83 2.25 -3.08 9.59
C ALA A 83 2.82 -2.82 10.97
N LYS A 84 3.59 -1.74 11.06
CA LYS A 84 4.10 -1.23 12.34
C LYS A 84 3.39 0.10 12.63
N GLU A 85 2.93 0.25 13.87
CA GLU A 85 2.27 1.46 14.35
C GLU A 85 3.15 2.71 14.15
N PRO A 86 2.57 3.92 14.19
CA PRO A 86 3.34 5.15 14.05
C PRO A 86 4.54 5.18 14.99
N THR A 87 5.72 5.31 14.41
CA THR A 87 7.00 5.26 15.11
C THR A 87 7.87 6.42 14.65
N LEU A 88 8.51 7.10 15.61
CA LEU A 88 9.49 8.14 15.29
C LEU A 88 10.83 7.50 14.94
N TYR A 89 11.32 7.81 13.75
CA TYR A 89 12.58 7.28 13.25
C TYR A 89 13.74 8.26 13.46
N ALA A 90 14.96 7.76 13.31
CA ALA A 90 16.20 8.52 13.57
C ALA A 90 16.33 9.77 12.69
N TRP A 91 15.67 9.78 11.52
CA TRP A 91 15.67 10.95 10.61
C TRP A 91 14.61 12.01 10.98
N GLY A 92 13.94 11.85 12.12
CA GLY A 92 13.06 12.87 12.70
C GLY A 92 11.62 12.84 12.23
N GLN A 93 11.19 11.79 11.51
CA GLN A 93 9.83 11.67 11.00
C GLN A 93 9.11 10.47 11.61
N ARG A 94 7.84 10.67 11.99
CA ARG A 94 6.96 9.56 12.40
C ARG A 94 6.37 8.91 11.14
N GLU A 95 6.41 7.59 11.07
CA GLU A 95 5.94 6.83 9.92
C GLU A 95 5.22 5.56 10.33
N VAL A 96 4.24 5.15 9.51
CA VAL A 96 3.68 3.81 9.50
C VAL A 96 4.32 3.03 8.37
N HIS A 97 4.88 1.87 8.67
CA HIS A 97 5.43 0.97 7.65
C HIS A 97 4.47 -0.18 7.44
N LEU A 98 4.18 -0.49 6.18
CA LEU A 98 3.26 -1.54 5.77
C LEU A 98 3.90 -2.40 4.70
N ILE A 99 3.80 -3.73 4.84
CA ILE A 99 4.16 -4.68 3.80
C ILE A 99 2.87 -5.13 3.12
N ASP A 100 2.75 -4.91 1.81
CA ASP A 100 1.56 -5.28 1.05
C ASP A 100 1.55 -6.76 0.66
N PRO A 101 0.47 -7.28 0.04
CA PRO A 101 0.41 -8.71 -0.32
C PRO A 101 1.49 -9.16 -1.30
N ALA A 102 2.06 -8.25 -2.09
CA ALA A 102 3.16 -8.55 -3.01
C ALA A 102 4.54 -8.47 -2.36
N GLY A 103 4.63 -8.01 -1.10
CA GLY A 103 5.89 -7.86 -0.38
C GLY A 103 6.52 -6.48 -0.50
N VAL A 104 5.86 -5.53 -1.14
CA VAL A 104 6.36 -4.15 -1.28
C VAL A 104 6.19 -3.40 0.03
N CYS A 105 7.25 -2.68 0.43
CA CYS A 105 7.23 -1.86 1.64
C CYS A 105 6.67 -0.47 1.35
N TRP A 106 5.66 -0.08 2.14
CA TRP A 106 5.03 1.24 2.06
C TRP A 106 5.33 2.03 3.33
N HIS A 107 5.74 3.29 3.14
CA HIS A 107 5.91 4.25 4.23
C HIS A 107 4.83 5.31 4.13
N PHE A 108 4.02 5.46 5.17
CA PHE A 108 3.03 6.53 5.29
C PHE A 108 3.51 7.53 6.34
N ALA A 109 3.50 8.79 6.00
CA ALA A 109 3.95 9.84 6.93
C ALA A 109 3.13 11.13 6.85
#